data_2567e5171fec167d6e2a7cb19b15fa05
#
_entry.id   2567e5171fec167d6e2a7cb19b15fa05
#
_cell.length_a   1.000
_cell.length_b   1.000
_cell.length_c   1.000
_cell.angle_alpha   90.00
_cell.angle_beta   90.00
_cell.angle_gamma   90.00
#
_symmetry.space_group_name_H-M   'P 1'
#
loop_
_entity.id
_entity.type
_entity.pdbx_description
1 polymer ?
#
loop_
_entity_poly.entity_id
_entity_poly.type
_entity_poly.pdbx_seq_one_letter_code
_entity_poly.pdbx_strand_id
1 'polypeptide(L)'
;MEIPLWAQDAPGFDPAIGQSAPGLTPCLVEGARGAVIVLPGGGYAMRADHEGLPVAEMLNRAGISAFVLSYRVAPYRDPVPLLDVRRALRLVRHHRAQLGIERVGVLGFSAGGHLAGCAALLEDGWAGDPQSDDPVERESARPDAAVLCYPVVTGLEHAHRGSFENLLGGRADDPNELRRLSLELRAGPHAPPCFLWHTADDGSVPVENSLMLAAALRRNGTPFSLHIYPHGRHGLGLAQGVAQAEAWPDECVRFLRGAGL
;
A
#
# COMPACT_ATOMS: atom_id res chain seq x y z
N MET A 1 13.70 14.34 7.99
CA MET A 1 14.61 13.23 8.41
C MET A 1 13.77 11.96 8.41
N GLU A 2 14.25 10.89 7.82
CA GLU A 2 13.58 9.59 7.78
C GLU A 2 13.59 8.93 9.17
N ILE A 3 12.48 8.32 9.55
CA ILE A 3 12.31 7.60 10.82
C ILE A 3 12.56 6.12 10.53
N PRO A 4 13.55 5.46 11.14
CA PRO A 4 13.78 4.03 10.94
C PRO A 4 12.60 3.22 11.49
N LEU A 5 12.23 2.13 10.80
CA LEU A 5 11.11 1.28 11.26
C LEU A 5 11.47 0.47 12.52
N TRP A 6 12.73 0.14 12.71
CA TRP A 6 13.25 -0.57 13.89
C TRP A 6 14.34 0.26 14.56
N ALA A 7 14.40 0.20 15.87
CA ALA A 7 15.46 0.86 16.66
C ALA A 7 16.84 0.23 16.45
N GLN A 8 16.86 -1.03 16.03
CA GLN A 8 18.02 -1.80 15.60
C GLN A 8 17.86 -2.18 14.14
N ASP A 9 18.71 -3.05 13.63
CA ASP A 9 18.59 -3.53 12.24
C ASP A 9 17.24 -4.20 11.99
N ALA A 10 16.64 -3.90 10.84
CA ALA A 10 15.40 -4.53 10.41
C ALA A 10 15.62 -6.05 10.23
N PRO A 11 14.63 -6.90 10.59
CA PRO A 11 14.77 -8.34 10.43
C PRO A 11 15.19 -8.72 9.01
N GLY A 12 16.30 -9.46 8.89
CA GLY A 12 16.87 -9.88 7.59
C GLY A 12 17.46 -8.73 6.75
N PHE A 13 17.75 -7.58 7.35
CA PHE A 13 18.47 -6.50 6.66
C PHE A 13 19.93 -6.90 6.44
N ASP A 14 20.40 -6.72 5.21
CA ASP A 14 21.77 -6.94 4.81
C ASP A 14 22.33 -5.67 4.15
N PRO A 15 23.24 -4.95 4.82
CA PRO A 15 23.83 -3.72 4.26
C PRO A 15 24.66 -3.97 3.00
N ALA A 16 25.12 -5.20 2.75
CA ALA A 16 25.88 -5.55 1.54
C ALA A 16 25.00 -5.48 0.26
N ILE A 17 23.69 -5.52 0.39
CA ILE A 17 22.75 -5.35 -0.74
C ILE A 17 22.76 -3.91 -1.28
N GLY A 18 23.21 -2.94 -0.48
CA GLY A 18 23.32 -1.53 -0.93
C GLY A 18 21.98 -0.77 -0.93
N GLN A 19 20.90 -1.33 -0.38
CA GLN A 19 19.67 -0.58 -0.09
C GLN A 19 19.76 0.07 1.29
N SER A 20 19.12 1.23 1.47
CA SER A 20 18.92 1.81 2.80
C SER A 20 18.05 0.92 3.66
N ALA A 21 18.24 0.97 4.98
CA ALA A 21 17.32 0.36 5.93
C ALA A 21 15.90 0.93 5.71
N PRO A 22 14.84 0.12 5.92
CA PRO A 22 13.47 0.60 5.72
C PRO A 22 13.08 1.66 6.73
N GLY A 23 12.42 2.71 6.26
CA GLY A 23 12.08 3.89 7.06
C GLY A 23 10.86 4.64 6.54
N LEU A 24 10.38 5.59 7.35
CA LEU A 24 9.27 6.48 7.05
C LEU A 24 9.75 7.92 6.90
N THR A 25 9.46 8.54 5.77
CA THR A 25 9.59 9.99 5.59
C THR A 25 8.29 10.66 6.04
N PRO A 26 8.28 11.37 7.18
CA PRO A 26 7.07 12.00 7.68
C PRO A 26 6.74 13.29 6.90
N CYS A 27 5.47 13.47 6.57
CA CYS A 27 4.87 14.67 6.02
C CYS A 27 3.64 14.98 6.88
N LEU A 28 3.86 15.70 7.98
CA LEU A 28 2.85 15.90 9.02
C LEU A 28 2.08 17.20 8.80
N VAL A 29 0.79 17.18 9.15
CA VAL A 29 -0.09 18.34 9.20
C VAL A 29 -0.55 18.55 10.63
N GLU A 30 -0.37 19.76 11.16
CA GLU A 30 -0.81 20.10 12.51
C GLU A 30 -2.35 19.96 12.63
N GLY A 31 -2.80 19.28 13.67
CA GLY A 31 -4.22 19.03 13.92
C GLY A 31 -4.86 17.94 13.05
N ALA A 32 -4.08 17.27 12.18
CA ALA A 32 -4.60 16.12 11.43
C ALA A 32 -4.97 14.97 12.39
N ARG A 33 -6.15 14.37 12.16
CA ARG A 33 -6.62 13.19 12.92
C ARG A 33 -6.40 11.88 12.17
N GLY A 34 -6.15 11.95 10.86
CA GLY A 34 -5.84 10.82 10.00
C GLY A 34 -4.42 10.87 9.47
N ALA A 35 -3.84 9.70 9.24
CA ALA A 35 -2.58 9.55 8.54
C ALA A 35 -2.65 8.46 7.46
N VAL A 36 -1.87 8.61 6.40
CA VAL A 36 -1.77 7.63 5.31
C VAL A 36 -0.32 7.25 5.09
N ILE A 37 -0.03 5.96 5.07
CA ILE A 37 1.28 5.43 4.66
C ILE A 37 1.25 5.26 3.14
N VAL A 38 2.11 5.97 2.43
CA VAL A 38 2.23 5.97 0.97
C VAL A 38 3.30 4.97 0.55
N LEU A 39 2.92 4.06 -0.34
CA LEU A 39 3.76 2.98 -0.89
C LEU A 39 3.96 3.19 -2.40
N PRO A 40 5.07 3.79 -2.82
CA PRO A 40 5.37 3.96 -4.24
C PRO A 40 5.43 2.62 -4.99
N GLY A 41 5.08 2.63 -6.27
CA GLY A 41 5.24 1.49 -7.18
C GLY A 41 6.69 1.28 -7.61
N GLY A 42 6.87 0.47 -8.65
CA GLY A 42 8.18 0.15 -9.23
C GLY A 42 8.45 -1.34 -9.35
N GLY A 43 7.39 -2.17 -9.49
CA GLY A 43 7.50 -3.61 -9.79
C GLY A 43 8.22 -4.44 -8.73
N TYR A 44 8.31 -3.99 -7.48
CA TYR A 44 9.16 -4.55 -6.42
C TYR A 44 10.67 -4.57 -6.76
N ALA A 45 11.09 -3.87 -7.82
CA ALA A 45 12.51 -3.71 -8.18
C ALA A 45 13.07 -2.36 -7.70
N MET A 46 12.21 -1.36 -7.59
CA MET A 46 12.54 0.00 -7.17
C MET A 46 11.32 0.66 -6.50
N ARG A 47 11.47 1.91 -6.09
CA ARG A 47 10.38 2.78 -5.63
C ARG A 47 10.35 4.03 -6.51
N ALA A 48 9.18 4.33 -7.09
CA ALA A 48 9.00 5.45 -8.02
C ALA A 48 8.82 6.78 -7.26
N ASP A 49 9.76 7.69 -7.36
CA ASP A 49 9.79 8.94 -6.58
C ASP A 49 8.52 9.80 -6.75
N HIS A 50 7.98 9.85 -7.97
CA HIS A 50 6.77 10.63 -8.28
C HIS A 50 5.48 10.10 -7.63
N GLU A 51 5.50 8.88 -7.10
CA GLU A 51 4.41 8.24 -6.36
C GLU A 51 4.62 8.32 -4.84
N GLY A 52 5.68 8.99 -4.39
CA GLY A 52 6.04 9.19 -2.99
C GLY A 52 5.66 10.59 -2.46
N LEU A 53 6.66 11.46 -2.34
CA LEU A 53 6.48 12.81 -1.76
C LEU A 53 5.40 13.65 -2.44
N PRO A 54 5.24 13.70 -3.78
CA PRO A 54 4.17 14.47 -4.40
C PRO A 54 2.77 14.04 -3.94
N VAL A 55 2.58 12.75 -3.66
CA VAL A 55 1.32 12.19 -3.15
C VAL A 55 1.12 12.54 -1.67
N ALA A 56 2.18 12.48 -0.87
CA ALA A 56 2.13 12.92 0.52
C ALA A 56 1.76 14.42 0.62
N GLU A 57 2.31 15.26 -0.24
CA GLU A 57 1.97 16.69 -0.32
C GLU A 57 0.51 16.92 -0.75
N MET A 58 -0.02 16.09 -1.66
CA MET A 58 -1.44 16.12 -2.05
C MET A 58 -2.33 15.83 -0.83
N LEU A 59 -2.01 14.80 -0.03
CA LEU A 59 -2.72 14.47 1.20
C LEU A 59 -2.61 15.59 2.25
N ASN A 60 -1.43 16.20 2.39
CA ASN A 60 -1.23 17.31 3.32
C ASN A 60 -2.08 18.54 2.96
N ARG A 61 -2.23 18.87 1.67
CA ARG A 61 -3.14 19.94 1.23
C ARG A 61 -4.60 19.67 1.60
N ALA A 62 -4.95 18.42 1.79
CA ALA A 62 -6.28 17.99 2.24
C ALA A 62 -6.42 17.90 3.78
N GLY A 63 -5.36 18.22 4.53
CA GLY A 63 -5.35 18.15 6.00
C GLY A 63 -5.08 16.75 6.56
N ILE A 64 -4.58 15.84 5.75
CA ILE A 64 -4.26 14.46 6.14
C ILE A 64 -2.74 14.33 6.25
N SER A 65 -2.24 13.86 7.40
CA SER A 65 -0.82 13.55 7.56
C SER A 65 -0.43 12.37 6.68
N ALA A 66 0.82 12.34 6.21
CA ALA A 66 1.30 11.26 5.38
C ALA A 66 2.71 10.81 5.80
N PHE A 67 3.02 9.55 5.48
CA PHE A 67 4.35 8.98 5.67
C PHE A 67 4.71 8.22 4.39
N VAL A 68 5.80 8.59 3.72
CA VAL A 68 6.29 7.83 2.57
C VAL A 68 7.17 6.69 3.08
N LEU A 69 6.82 5.45 2.73
CA LEU A 69 7.54 4.26 3.18
C LEU A 69 8.63 3.87 2.18
N SER A 70 9.86 3.85 2.67
CA SER A 70 11.01 3.26 1.99
C SER A 70 11.06 1.76 2.29
N TYR A 71 10.08 0.97 1.77
CA TYR A 71 10.07 -0.48 1.95
C TYR A 71 11.15 -1.16 1.12
N ARG A 72 11.66 -2.32 1.58
CA ARG A 72 12.68 -3.10 0.90
C ARG A 72 12.12 -3.74 -0.38
N VAL A 73 12.89 -3.67 -1.45
CA VAL A 73 12.57 -4.22 -2.76
C VAL A 73 13.60 -5.28 -3.16
N ALA A 74 13.48 -5.91 -4.32
CA ALA A 74 14.45 -6.90 -4.78
C ALA A 74 15.91 -6.41 -4.60
N PRO A 75 16.83 -7.28 -4.16
CA PRO A 75 16.73 -8.74 -4.06
C PRO A 75 15.99 -9.27 -2.80
N TYR A 76 15.52 -8.39 -1.91
CA TYR A 76 14.62 -8.82 -0.84
C TYR A 76 13.33 -9.38 -1.44
N ARG A 77 12.81 -10.45 -0.84
CA ARG A 77 11.65 -11.21 -1.31
C ARG A 77 10.55 -11.25 -0.27
N ASP A 78 9.38 -11.68 -0.67
CA ASP A 78 8.30 -12.01 0.26
C ASP A 78 8.79 -12.96 1.36
N PRO A 79 8.50 -12.66 2.64
CA PRO A 79 7.54 -11.68 3.14
C PRO A 79 8.14 -10.29 3.50
N VAL A 80 9.39 -10.00 3.15
CA VAL A 80 10.13 -8.82 3.65
C VAL A 80 9.41 -7.49 3.38
N PRO A 81 8.93 -7.16 2.15
CA PRO A 81 8.20 -5.92 1.92
C PRO A 81 6.93 -5.80 2.78
N LEU A 82 6.21 -6.91 3.01
CA LEU A 82 5.01 -6.93 3.84
C LEU A 82 5.33 -6.73 5.33
N LEU A 83 6.46 -7.24 5.81
CA LEU A 83 6.93 -6.97 7.18
C LEU A 83 7.20 -5.47 7.37
N ASP A 84 7.81 -4.81 6.39
CA ASP A 84 8.10 -3.37 6.45
C ASP A 84 6.80 -2.54 6.55
N VAL A 85 5.81 -2.84 5.73
CA VAL A 85 4.52 -2.13 5.77
C VAL A 85 3.75 -2.37 7.06
N ARG A 86 3.73 -3.61 7.55
CA ARG A 86 3.10 -3.96 8.83
C ARG A 86 3.78 -3.25 9.99
N ARG A 87 5.10 -3.19 9.98
CA ARG A 87 5.88 -2.45 10.98
C ARG A 87 5.60 -0.95 10.92
N ALA A 88 5.50 -0.38 9.72
CA ALA A 88 5.16 1.02 9.53
C ALA A 88 3.79 1.36 10.12
N LEU A 89 2.77 0.54 9.86
CA LEU A 89 1.43 0.70 10.44
C LEU A 89 1.46 0.67 11.98
N ARG A 90 2.16 -0.31 12.56
CA ARG A 90 2.34 -0.43 14.02
C ARG A 90 3.08 0.76 14.59
N LEU A 91 4.15 1.22 13.94
CA LEU A 91 4.96 2.35 14.41
C LEU A 91 4.14 3.65 14.47
N VAL A 92 3.38 3.96 13.43
CA VAL A 92 2.50 5.14 13.41
C VAL A 92 1.41 5.02 14.48
N ARG A 93 0.83 3.84 14.68
CA ARG A 93 -0.17 3.61 15.74
C ARG A 93 0.40 3.73 17.13
N HIS A 94 1.62 3.24 17.36
CA HIS A 94 2.31 3.37 18.62
C HIS A 94 2.50 4.84 19.04
N HIS A 95 2.80 5.69 18.06
CA HIS A 95 2.99 7.12 18.28
C HIS A 95 1.72 7.97 18.11
N ARG A 96 0.55 7.36 17.91
CA ARG A 96 -0.71 8.06 17.60
C ARG A 96 -1.07 9.16 18.60
N ALA A 97 -0.85 8.93 19.89
CA ALA A 97 -1.17 9.93 20.93
C ALA A 97 -0.28 11.18 20.81
N GLN A 98 0.99 11.02 20.49
CA GLN A 98 1.94 12.12 20.28
C GLN A 98 1.67 12.87 18.96
N LEU A 99 1.18 12.15 17.95
CA LEU A 99 0.90 12.67 16.61
C LEU A 99 -0.53 13.24 16.48
N GLY A 100 -1.41 13.02 17.46
CA GLY A 100 -2.83 13.38 17.38
C GLY A 100 -3.64 12.54 16.39
N ILE A 101 -3.08 11.38 15.93
CA ILE A 101 -3.66 10.54 14.88
C ILE A 101 -4.60 9.50 15.50
N GLU A 102 -5.80 9.36 14.95
CA GLU A 102 -6.79 8.38 15.38
C GLU A 102 -6.89 7.19 14.40
N ARG A 103 -6.70 7.44 13.11
CA ARG A 103 -6.80 6.44 12.05
C ARG A 103 -5.60 6.45 11.12
N VAL A 104 -5.21 5.26 10.65
CA VAL A 104 -4.06 5.07 9.78
C VAL A 104 -4.48 4.23 8.57
N GLY A 105 -4.46 4.85 7.39
CA GLY A 105 -4.69 4.18 6.11
C GLY A 105 -3.39 3.83 5.39
N VAL A 106 -3.52 3.07 4.31
CA VAL A 106 -2.45 2.81 3.34
C VAL A 106 -2.86 3.30 1.95
N LEU A 107 -1.90 3.81 1.18
CA LEU A 107 -2.10 4.19 -0.22
C LEU A 107 -0.92 3.65 -1.03
N GLY A 108 -1.20 2.89 -2.08
CA GLY A 108 -0.13 2.33 -2.89
C GLY A 108 -0.42 2.32 -4.38
N PHE A 109 0.66 2.34 -5.18
CA PHE A 109 0.63 2.42 -6.63
C PHE A 109 1.21 1.15 -7.25
N SER A 110 0.57 0.57 -8.28
CA SER A 110 1.12 -0.56 -9.03
C SER A 110 1.52 -1.72 -8.10
N ALA A 111 2.80 -2.11 -8.05
CA ALA A 111 3.34 -3.07 -7.09
C ALA A 111 3.22 -2.58 -5.63
N GLY A 112 3.37 -1.27 -5.36
CA GLY A 112 3.05 -0.66 -4.06
C GLY A 112 1.55 -0.74 -3.74
N GLY A 113 0.68 -0.70 -4.75
CA GLY A 113 -0.75 -0.98 -4.63
C GLY A 113 -1.03 -2.44 -4.24
N HIS A 114 -0.29 -3.38 -4.82
CA HIS A 114 -0.32 -4.77 -4.39
C HIS A 114 0.12 -4.92 -2.92
N LEU A 115 1.21 -4.26 -2.53
CA LEU A 115 1.72 -4.30 -1.17
C LEU A 115 0.73 -3.68 -0.17
N ALA A 116 0.08 -2.55 -0.53
CA ALA A 116 -1.01 -1.96 0.26
C ALA A 116 -2.20 -2.91 0.38
N GLY A 117 -2.55 -3.59 -0.71
CA GLY A 117 -3.58 -4.63 -0.75
C GLY A 117 -3.22 -5.84 0.13
N CYS A 118 -1.98 -6.30 0.11
CA CYS A 118 -1.51 -7.35 1.01
C CYS A 118 -1.64 -6.94 2.48
N ALA A 119 -1.27 -5.70 2.83
CA ALA A 119 -1.44 -5.19 4.19
C ALA A 119 -2.92 -5.13 4.61
N ALA A 120 -3.82 -4.84 3.67
CA ALA A 120 -5.25 -4.65 3.90
C ALA A 120 -6.08 -5.95 3.84
N LEU A 121 -5.60 -7.01 3.20
CA LEU A 121 -6.40 -8.21 2.91
C LEU A 121 -5.80 -9.53 3.44
N LEU A 122 -4.50 -9.55 3.79
CA LEU A 122 -3.88 -10.71 4.42
C LEU A 122 -4.01 -10.57 5.94
N GLU A 123 -5.10 -11.11 6.50
CA GLU A 123 -5.50 -10.95 7.90
C GLU A 123 -4.50 -11.58 8.90
N ASP A 124 -3.79 -12.61 8.48
CA ASP A 124 -2.73 -13.22 9.26
C ASP A 124 -1.58 -12.23 9.49
N GLY A 125 -1.42 -11.76 10.71
CA GLY A 125 -0.41 -10.77 11.11
C GLY A 125 -0.96 -9.35 11.30
N TRP A 126 -2.28 -9.14 11.29
CA TRP A 126 -2.87 -7.88 11.73
C TRP A 126 -2.80 -7.70 13.25
N ALA A 127 -3.06 -8.76 13.99
CA ALA A 127 -2.99 -8.70 15.45
C ALA A 127 -1.57 -8.36 15.92
N GLY A 128 -1.48 -7.49 16.92
CA GLY A 128 -0.24 -7.28 17.67
C GLY A 128 0.05 -8.47 18.58
N ASP A 129 1.30 -8.60 18.98
CA ASP A 129 1.73 -9.56 20.01
C ASP A 129 1.78 -8.88 21.38
N PRO A 130 0.79 -9.10 22.28
CA PRO A 130 0.74 -8.47 23.60
C PRO A 130 1.93 -8.83 24.51
N GLN A 131 2.64 -9.91 24.18
CA GLN A 131 3.78 -10.40 24.97
C GLN A 131 5.13 -9.94 24.40
N SER A 132 5.14 -9.22 23.27
CA SER A 132 6.40 -8.73 22.69
C SER A 132 7.10 -7.76 23.62
N ASP A 133 8.42 -7.86 23.72
CA ASP A 133 9.27 -6.88 24.42
C ASP A 133 9.32 -5.55 23.68
N ASP A 134 9.11 -5.56 22.35
CA ASP A 134 8.98 -4.34 21.55
C ASP A 134 7.53 -3.80 21.61
N PRO A 135 7.30 -2.62 22.24
CA PRO A 135 5.96 -2.08 22.38
C PRO A 135 5.27 -1.77 21.05
N VAL A 136 6.03 -1.55 19.98
CA VAL A 136 5.48 -1.32 18.63
C VAL A 136 4.82 -2.60 18.09
N GLU A 137 5.38 -3.78 18.36
CA GLU A 137 4.79 -5.05 17.91
C GLU A 137 3.48 -5.41 18.63
N ARG A 138 3.15 -4.72 19.74
CA ARG A 138 1.86 -4.90 20.43
C ARG A 138 0.69 -4.24 19.70
N GLU A 139 0.97 -3.31 18.78
CA GLU A 139 -0.05 -2.59 18.01
C GLU A 139 -0.60 -3.44 16.83
N SER A 140 -1.82 -3.14 16.40
CA SER A 140 -2.40 -3.75 15.21
C SER A 140 -1.75 -3.24 13.92
N ALA A 141 -1.48 -4.13 12.98
CA ALA A 141 -1.03 -3.80 11.62
C ALA A 141 -2.19 -3.69 10.61
N ARG A 142 -3.47 -3.81 11.03
CA ARG A 142 -4.61 -3.66 10.12
C ARG A 142 -4.82 -2.19 9.76
N PRO A 143 -4.79 -1.77 8.49
CA PRO A 143 -5.11 -0.39 8.12
C PRO A 143 -6.59 -0.08 8.31
N ASP A 144 -6.93 1.20 8.53
CA ASP A 144 -8.32 1.65 8.69
C ASP A 144 -9.01 1.92 7.33
N ALA A 145 -8.21 2.15 6.27
CA ALA A 145 -8.65 2.25 4.88
C ALA A 145 -7.50 1.89 3.94
N ALA A 146 -7.79 1.47 2.71
CA ALA A 146 -6.80 1.19 1.67
C ALA A 146 -7.15 1.92 0.38
N VAL A 147 -6.15 2.59 -0.21
CA VAL A 147 -6.21 3.25 -1.52
C VAL A 147 -5.27 2.52 -2.46
N LEU A 148 -5.80 1.98 -3.54
CA LEU A 148 -5.09 1.12 -4.49
C LEU A 148 -5.14 1.75 -5.88
N CYS A 149 -4.01 2.30 -6.30
CA CYS A 149 -3.87 3.05 -7.56
C CYS A 149 -3.30 2.12 -8.63
N TYR A 150 -4.07 1.87 -9.70
CA TYR A 150 -3.71 0.91 -10.78
C TYR A 150 -2.95 -0.31 -10.24
N PRO A 151 -3.51 -1.00 -9.23
CA PRO A 151 -2.77 -1.99 -8.48
C PRO A 151 -2.49 -3.24 -9.29
N VAL A 152 -1.33 -3.85 -9.09
CA VAL A 152 -1.18 -5.28 -9.32
C VAL A 152 -2.06 -6.00 -8.29
N VAL A 153 -2.84 -6.98 -8.71
CA VAL A 153 -3.80 -7.70 -7.86
C VAL A 153 -3.57 -9.20 -7.92
N THR A 154 -3.53 -9.76 -9.11
CA THR A 154 -3.44 -11.21 -9.32
C THR A 154 -2.06 -11.66 -9.78
N GLY A 155 -1.61 -12.82 -9.29
CA GLY A 155 -0.47 -13.56 -9.82
C GLY A 155 -0.86 -14.60 -10.89
N LEU A 156 -2.15 -14.67 -11.26
CA LEU A 156 -2.72 -15.67 -12.16
C LEU A 156 -2.96 -15.08 -13.56
N GLU A 157 -4.16 -15.21 -14.10
CA GLU A 157 -4.55 -14.56 -15.34
C GLU A 157 -4.51 -13.02 -15.17
N HIS A 158 -4.02 -12.28 -16.17
CA HIS A 158 -3.78 -10.83 -16.13
C HIS A 158 -2.66 -10.38 -15.17
N ALA A 159 -1.77 -11.30 -14.75
CA ALA A 159 -0.68 -10.95 -13.85
C ALA A 159 0.34 -10.00 -14.48
N HIS A 160 0.81 -9.02 -13.71
CA HIS A 160 2.06 -8.33 -14.02
C HIS A 160 3.24 -9.20 -13.55
N ARG A 161 3.69 -10.13 -14.42
CA ARG A 161 4.69 -11.16 -14.10
C ARG A 161 5.95 -10.61 -13.43
N GLY A 162 6.52 -9.52 -13.96
CA GLY A 162 7.75 -8.93 -13.41
C GLY A 162 7.65 -8.55 -11.93
N SER A 163 6.47 -8.10 -11.46
CA SER A 163 6.25 -7.83 -10.04
C SER A 163 6.34 -9.11 -9.20
N PHE A 164 5.74 -10.21 -9.64
CA PHE A 164 5.79 -11.47 -8.91
C PHE A 164 7.18 -12.12 -8.98
N GLU A 165 7.88 -12.01 -10.09
CA GLU A 165 9.28 -12.45 -10.22
C GLU A 165 10.19 -11.70 -9.25
N ASN A 166 10.05 -10.38 -9.15
CA ASN A 166 10.80 -9.57 -8.19
C ASN A 166 10.40 -9.86 -6.73
N LEU A 167 9.13 -10.10 -6.46
CA LEU A 167 8.65 -10.37 -5.11
C LEU A 167 8.97 -11.79 -4.62
N LEU A 168 8.83 -12.79 -5.48
CA LEU A 168 8.95 -14.21 -5.12
C LEU A 168 10.30 -14.82 -5.49
N GLY A 169 11.03 -14.28 -6.47
CA GLY A 169 12.26 -14.89 -6.96
C GLY A 169 12.02 -16.29 -7.52
N GLY A 170 12.80 -17.27 -7.06
CA GLY A 170 12.67 -18.67 -7.51
C GLY A 170 11.33 -19.34 -7.21
N ARG A 171 10.43 -18.69 -6.45
CA ARG A 171 9.06 -19.17 -6.16
C ARG A 171 8.00 -18.58 -7.10
N ALA A 172 8.41 -17.76 -8.10
CA ALA A 172 7.48 -17.03 -8.96
C ALA A 172 6.64 -17.92 -9.89
N ASP A 173 6.98 -19.20 -10.04
CA ASP A 173 6.22 -20.19 -10.80
C ASP A 173 5.43 -21.17 -9.92
N ASP A 174 5.48 -21.03 -8.58
CA ASP A 174 4.68 -21.84 -7.68
C ASP A 174 3.21 -21.33 -7.67
N PRO A 175 2.26 -22.17 -8.13
CA PRO A 175 0.86 -21.76 -8.18
C PRO A 175 0.26 -21.45 -6.80
N ASN A 176 0.77 -22.04 -5.73
CA ASN A 176 0.28 -21.79 -4.37
C ASN A 176 0.74 -20.44 -3.87
N GLU A 177 1.98 -20.06 -4.16
CA GLU A 177 2.51 -18.72 -3.84
C GLU A 177 1.77 -17.63 -4.62
N LEU A 178 1.54 -17.85 -5.91
CA LEU A 178 0.78 -16.92 -6.75
C LEU A 178 -0.66 -16.76 -6.23
N ARG A 179 -1.34 -17.87 -5.88
CA ARG A 179 -2.68 -17.82 -5.27
C ARG A 179 -2.69 -17.15 -3.90
N ARG A 180 -1.69 -17.40 -3.07
CA ARG A 180 -1.56 -16.80 -1.73
C ARG A 180 -1.50 -15.26 -1.81
N LEU A 181 -0.82 -14.74 -2.82
CA LEU A 181 -0.61 -13.31 -3.02
C LEU A 181 -1.60 -12.68 -4.02
N SER A 182 -2.54 -13.43 -4.57
CA SER A 182 -3.61 -12.89 -5.43
C SER A 182 -4.71 -12.28 -4.57
N LEU A 183 -4.80 -10.94 -4.58
CA LEU A 183 -5.63 -10.17 -3.64
C LEU A 183 -7.13 -10.44 -3.80
N GLU A 184 -7.59 -10.75 -5.02
CA GLU A 184 -8.99 -11.09 -5.31
C GLU A 184 -9.42 -12.42 -4.65
N LEU A 185 -8.45 -13.25 -4.27
CA LEU A 185 -8.68 -14.49 -3.53
C LEU A 185 -8.56 -14.29 -2.00
N ARG A 186 -8.14 -13.12 -1.55
CA ARG A 186 -7.86 -12.80 -0.15
C ARG A 186 -8.85 -11.82 0.47
N ALA A 187 -9.68 -11.18 -0.35
CA ALA A 187 -10.74 -10.30 0.15
C ALA A 187 -11.67 -11.08 1.09
N GLY A 188 -11.76 -10.63 2.34
CA GLY A 188 -12.58 -11.24 3.40
C GLY A 188 -13.50 -10.22 4.06
N PRO A 189 -14.37 -10.66 5.00
CA PRO A 189 -15.37 -9.81 5.64
C PRO A 189 -14.78 -8.74 6.57
N HIS A 190 -13.52 -8.91 6.95
CA HIS A 190 -12.80 -7.97 7.83
C HIS A 190 -11.90 -6.98 7.06
N ALA A 191 -11.92 -7.02 5.73
CA ALA A 191 -11.18 -6.06 4.91
C ALA A 191 -11.63 -4.62 5.23
N PRO A 192 -10.71 -3.65 5.30
CA PRO A 192 -11.08 -2.25 5.49
C PRO A 192 -11.77 -1.70 4.24
N PRO A 193 -12.46 -0.55 4.33
CA PRO A 193 -12.94 0.16 3.15
C PRO A 193 -11.81 0.39 2.15
N CYS A 194 -12.11 0.19 0.85
CA CYS A 194 -11.13 0.29 -0.23
C CYS A 194 -11.52 1.33 -1.28
N PHE A 195 -10.55 2.11 -1.74
CA PHE A 195 -10.65 2.95 -2.93
C PHE A 195 -9.74 2.39 -4.01
N LEU A 196 -10.27 2.20 -5.21
CA LEU A 196 -9.52 1.71 -6.37
C LEU A 196 -9.66 2.68 -7.53
N TRP A 197 -8.60 2.92 -8.27
CA TRP A 197 -8.70 3.55 -9.57
C TRP A 197 -7.71 2.96 -10.57
N HIS A 198 -8.09 3.01 -11.87
CA HIS A 198 -7.32 2.46 -12.97
C HIS A 198 -7.64 3.19 -14.26
N THR A 199 -6.83 3.02 -15.29
CA THR A 199 -7.17 3.40 -16.66
C THR A 199 -7.47 2.17 -17.50
N ALA A 200 -8.47 2.26 -18.39
CA ALA A 200 -8.96 1.09 -19.14
C ALA A 200 -7.96 0.61 -20.21
N ASP A 201 -7.07 1.48 -20.65
CA ASP A 201 -6.03 1.19 -21.65
C ASP A 201 -4.61 1.08 -21.05
N ASP A 202 -4.50 0.82 -19.72
CA ASP A 202 -3.21 0.54 -19.09
C ASP A 202 -2.51 -0.66 -19.76
N GLY A 203 -1.37 -0.39 -20.41
CA GLY A 203 -0.63 -1.38 -21.17
C GLY A 203 0.34 -2.24 -20.36
N SER A 204 0.45 -2.00 -19.05
CA SER A 204 1.38 -2.73 -18.16
C SER A 204 0.66 -3.62 -17.15
N VAL A 205 -0.32 -3.06 -16.45
CA VAL A 205 -1.17 -3.80 -15.52
C VAL A 205 -2.59 -3.76 -16.06
N PRO A 206 -3.13 -4.88 -16.59
CA PRO A 206 -4.47 -4.92 -17.14
C PRO A 206 -5.53 -4.46 -16.14
N VAL A 207 -6.50 -3.65 -16.59
CA VAL A 207 -7.59 -3.10 -15.75
C VAL A 207 -8.41 -4.18 -15.05
N GLU A 208 -8.40 -5.41 -15.57
CA GLU A 208 -8.99 -6.61 -14.98
C GLU A 208 -8.51 -6.84 -13.53
N ASN A 209 -7.29 -6.45 -13.20
CA ASN A 209 -6.79 -6.49 -11.82
C ASN A 209 -7.74 -5.75 -10.87
N SER A 210 -8.07 -4.50 -11.16
CA SER A 210 -9.00 -3.71 -10.34
C SER A 210 -10.43 -4.23 -10.38
N LEU A 211 -10.91 -4.69 -11.54
CA LEU A 211 -12.26 -5.25 -11.70
C LEU A 211 -12.44 -6.54 -10.89
N MET A 212 -11.46 -7.45 -10.91
CA MET A 212 -11.50 -8.70 -10.13
C MET A 212 -11.50 -8.42 -8.63
N LEU A 213 -10.67 -7.50 -8.16
CA LEU A 213 -10.64 -7.14 -6.74
C LEU A 213 -11.95 -6.48 -6.30
N ALA A 214 -12.49 -5.55 -7.08
CA ALA A 214 -13.77 -4.91 -6.78
C ALA A 214 -14.92 -5.94 -6.70
N ALA A 215 -14.94 -6.93 -7.62
CA ALA A 215 -15.90 -8.02 -7.56
C ALA A 215 -15.73 -8.88 -6.29
N ALA A 216 -14.50 -9.12 -5.84
CA ALA A 216 -14.22 -9.85 -4.60
C ALA A 216 -14.65 -9.07 -3.36
N LEU A 217 -14.34 -7.78 -3.28
CA LEU A 217 -14.80 -6.89 -2.20
C LEU A 217 -16.34 -6.86 -2.13
N ARG A 218 -17.01 -6.76 -3.29
CA ARG A 218 -18.48 -6.77 -3.35
C ARG A 218 -19.06 -8.07 -2.81
N ARG A 219 -18.48 -9.22 -3.17
CA ARG A 219 -18.95 -10.55 -2.66
C ARG A 219 -18.84 -10.66 -1.15
N ASN A 220 -17.84 -10.03 -0.55
CA ASN A 220 -17.59 -10.07 0.90
C ASN A 220 -18.26 -8.93 1.68
N GLY A 221 -19.03 -8.07 1.01
CA GLY A 221 -19.72 -6.95 1.66
C GLY A 221 -18.81 -5.81 2.13
N THR A 222 -17.55 -5.80 1.68
CA THR A 222 -16.60 -4.74 2.01
C THR A 222 -16.98 -3.45 1.28
N PRO A 223 -17.08 -2.30 1.96
CA PRO A 223 -17.30 -1.01 1.28
C PRO A 223 -16.13 -0.67 0.36
N PHE A 224 -16.43 -0.25 -0.87
CA PHE A 224 -15.39 0.21 -1.79
C PHE A 224 -15.91 1.26 -2.78
N SER A 225 -14.97 2.06 -3.32
CA SER A 225 -15.15 2.89 -4.50
C SER A 225 -14.24 2.39 -5.61
N LEU A 226 -14.73 2.36 -6.85
CA LEU A 226 -13.95 1.99 -8.04
C LEU A 226 -14.12 3.06 -9.11
N HIS A 227 -13.02 3.60 -9.62
CA HIS A 227 -12.99 4.58 -10.70
C HIS A 227 -12.15 4.04 -11.85
N ILE A 228 -12.77 3.84 -13.01
CA ILE A 228 -12.10 3.44 -14.25
C ILE A 228 -12.16 4.62 -15.22
N TYR A 229 -10.99 5.15 -15.54
CA TYR A 229 -10.85 6.23 -16.54
C TYR A 229 -10.52 5.63 -17.90
N PRO A 230 -11.05 6.20 -19.00
CA PRO A 230 -10.91 5.57 -20.31
C PRO A 230 -9.47 5.50 -20.80
N HIS A 231 -8.64 6.51 -20.52
CA HIS A 231 -7.30 6.63 -21.09
C HIS A 231 -6.24 7.02 -20.07
N GLY A 232 -5.05 6.41 -20.20
CA GLY A 232 -3.86 6.78 -19.49
C GLY A 232 -2.83 5.65 -19.43
N ARG A 233 -1.54 6.01 -19.60
CA ARG A 233 -0.46 5.04 -19.45
C ARG A 233 -0.36 4.55 -18.00
N HIS A 234 0.32 3.44 -17.77
CA HIS A 234 0.69 3.00 -16.43
C HIS A 234 1.60 4.00 -15.72
N GLY A 235 1.53 4.07 -14.38
CA GLY A 235 2.45 4.88 -13.57
C GLY A 235 2.19 6.38 -13.67
N LEU A 236 0.94 6.82 -13.64
CA LEU A 236 0.55 8.22 -13.75
C LEU A 236 0.81 9.04 -12.48
N GLY A 237 0.99 8.40 -11.31
CA GLY A 237 1.09 9.13 -10.04
C GLY A 237 -0.15 10.00 -9.81
N LEU A 238 0.02 11.32 -9.70
CA LEU A 238 -1.11 12.26 -9.54
C LEU A 238 -1.93 12.50 -10.83
N ALA A 239 -1.59 11.84 -11.94
CA ALA A 239 -2.27 11.93 -13.24
C ALA A 239 -2.45 13.37 -13.78
N GLN A 240 -1.54 14.29 -13.43
CA GLN A 240 -1.61 15.69 -13.84
C GLN A 240 -1.63 15.82 -15.37
N GLY A 241 -2.59 16.58 -15.90
CA GLY A 241 -2.77 16.81 -17.33
C GLY A 241 -3.32 15.62 -18.10
N VAL A 242 -3.74 14.56 -17.42
CA VAL A 242 -4.43 13.41 -18.04
C VAL A 242 -5.93 13.58 -17.82
N ALA A 243 -6.63 13.97 -18.89
CA ALA A 243 -8.07 14.26 -18.85
C ALA A 243 -8.83 13.15 -18.12
N GLN A 244 -9.79 13.54 -17.29
CA GLN A 244 -10.60 12.68 -16.41
C GLN A 244 -9.80 12.01 -15.29
N ALA A 245 -8.66 11.36 -15.56
CA ALA A 245 -7.88 10.68 -14.53
C ALA A 245 -7.29 11.66 -13.49
N GLU A 246 -7.05 12.92 -13.86
CA GLU A 246 -6.60 13.97 -12.92
C GLU A 246 -7.58 14.28 -11.78
N ALA A 247 -8.81 13.76 -11.85
CA ALA A 247 -9.81 13.90 -10.79
C ALA A 247 -9.63 12.91 -9.63
N TRP A 248 -8.83 11.83 -9.80
CA TRP A 248 -8.71 10.78 -8.79
C TRP A 248 -8.24 11.27 -7.41
N PRO A 249 -7.34 12.29 -7.29
CA PRO A 249 -6.91 12.75 -5.97
C PRO A 249 -8.06 13.32 -5.14
N ASP A 250 -8.96 14.10 -5.75
CA ASP A 250 -10.12 14.68 -5.06
C ASP A 250 -11.13 13.61 -4.66
N GLU A 251 -11.34 12.60 -5.51
CA GLU A 251 -12.19 11.44 -5.20
C GLU A 251 -11.60 10.63 -4.03
N CYS A 252 -10.29 10.40 -4.04
CA CYS A 252 -9.56 9.73 -2.98
C CYS A 252 -9.69 10.48 -1.64
N VAL A 253 -9.50 11.80 -1.63
CA VAL A 253 -9.66 12.62 -0.43
C VAL A 253 -11.08 12.54 0.13
N ARG A 254 -12.11 12.58 -0.73
CA ARG A 254 -13.51 12.38 -0.29
C ARG A 254 -13.73 11.01 0.35
N PHE A 255 -13.16 9.96 -0.26
CA PHE A 255 -13.22 8.61 0.30
C PHE A 255 -12.52 8.52 1.66
N LEU A 256 -11.29 9.03 1.78
CA LEU A 256 -10.52 8.99 3.03
C LEU A 256 -11.24 9.72 4.17
N ARG A 257 -11.80 10.91 3.90
CA ARG A 257 -12.64 11.64 4.87
C ARG A 257 -13.88 10.85 5.28
N GLY A 258 -14.53 10.17 4.32
CA GLY A 258 -15.66 9.26 4.61
C GLY A 258 -15.27 8.06 5.47
N ALA A 259 -14.02 7.63 5.41
CA ALA A 259 -13.44 6.58 6.26
C ALA A 259 -12.89 7.11 7.61
N GLY A 260 -12.97 8.43 7.85
CA GLY A 260 -12.55 9.07 9.10
C GLY A 260 -11.06 9.43 9.18
N LEU A 261 -10.38 9.52 8.01
CA LEU A 261 -9.01 10.00 7.89
C LEU A 261 -8.95 11.46 7.50
#